data_ee36d644c01c2e78b008a1201a074caf
#
_entry.id   ee36d644c01c2e78b008a1201a074caf
#
_cell.length_a   1.000
_cell.length_b   1.000
_cell.length_c   1.000
_cell.angle_alpha   90.00
_cell.angle_beta   90.00
_cell.angle_gamma   90.00
#
_symmetry.space_group_name_H-M   'P 1'
#
loop_
_entity.id
_entity.type
_entity.pdbx_description
1 polymer ?
#
loop_
_entity_poly.entity_id
_entity_poly.type
_entity_poly.pdbx_seq_one_letter_code
_entity_poly.pdbx_strand_id
1 'polypeptide(L)'
;MAELRAAQAEDVSAIAAIDPLGLGRLEEIQALVRDHACLVAAERGEIVGFLALKPGHFYKRDFIDLTFVAPRWRRQGVGRALMRAALRNASTSRVFVSTNDSNMPMRELLRSEGWAPSGVLSGLDEGDPEHVFFHDVSAG
;
A
#
# COMPACT_ATOMS: atom_id res chain seq x y z
N MET A 1 1.34 16.75 9.71
CA MET A 1 1.56 15.30 9.70
C MET A 1 0.25 14.55 9.43
N ALA A 2 0.27 13.59 8.54
CA ALA A 2 -0.95 12.90 8.16
C ALA A 2 -1.46 11.97 9.28
N GLU A 3 -2.76 11.94 9.44
CA GLU A 3 -3.41 10.95 10.30
C GLU A 3 -3.56 9.64 9.53
N LEU A 4 -3.12 8.54 10.13
CA LEU A 4 -3.23 7.20 9.53
C LEU A 4 -4.36 6.45 10.24
N ARG A 5 -5.34 5.99 9.48
CA ARG A 5 -6.48 5.27 10.04
C ARG A 5 -7.08 4.28 9.04
N ALA A 6 -7.94 3.41 9.53
CA ALA A 6 -8.71 2.54 8.65
C ALA A 6 -9.67 3.35 7.79
N ALA A 7 -9.82 2.96 6.54
CA ALA A 7 -10.77 3.60 5.64
C ALA A 7 -12.21 3.24 6.03
N GLN A 8 -13.11 4.19 5.85
CA GLN A 8 -14.54 4.02 6.10
C GLN A 8 -15.31 4.19 4.79
N ALA A 9 -16.58 3.79 4.78
CA ALA A 9 -17.39 3.82 3.57
C ALA A 9 -17.44 5.21 2.93
N GLU A 10 -17.48 6.27 3.74
CA GLU A 10 -17.49 7.65 3.24
C GLU A 10 -16.18 8.09 2.60
N ASP A 11 -15.09 7.32 2.77
CA ASP A 11 -13.79 7.64 2.16
C ASP A 11 -13.66 7.12 0.74
N VAL A 12 -14.55 6.23 0.30
CA VAL A 12 -14.42 5.53 -0.99
C VAL A 12 -14.27 6.48 -2.18
N SER A 13 -15.08 7.53 -2.23
CA SER A 13 -15.01 8.49 -3.34
C SER A 13 -13.66 9.21 -3.40
N ALA A 14 -13.13 9.61 -2.24
CA ALA A 14 -11.83 10.29 -2.15
C ALA A 14 -10.69 9.34 -2.53
N ILE A 15 -10.78 8.08 -2.13
CA ILE A 15 -9.80 7.05 -2.50
C ILE A 15 -9.81 6.85 -4.01
N ALA A 16 -10.99 6.71 -4.61
CA ALA A 16 -11.12 6.56 -6.06
C ALA A 16 -10.54 7.75 -6.83
N ALA A 17 -10.63 8.96 -6.26
CA ALA A 17 -10.06 10.15 -6.88
C ALA A 17 -8.53 10.14 -6.92
N ILE A 18 -7.88 9.42 -6.01
CA ILE A 18 -6.42 9.29 -5.96
C ILE A 18 -5.94 8.13 -6.83
N ASP A 19 -6.73 7.04 -6.91
CA ASP A 19 -6.39 5.84 -7.64
C ASP A 19 -6.20 6.16 -9.13
N PRO A 20 -5.06 5.80 -9.75
CA PRO A 20 -4.84 6.00 -11.19
C PRO A 20 -5.90 5.34 -12.06
N LEU A 21 -6.53 4.27 -11.62
CA LEU A 21 -7.64 3.63 -12.36
C LEU A 21 -8.98 4.28 -12.07
N GLY A 22 -9.05 5.15 -11.08
CA GLY A 22 -10.26 5.88 -10.74
C GLY A 22 -11.47 4.97 -10.55
N LEU A 23 -12.56 5.27 -11.26
CA LEU A 23 -13.80 4.48 -11.16
C LEU A 23 -13.65 3.05 -11.68
N GLY A 24 -12.58 2.75 -12.44
CA GLY A 24 -12.31 1.40 -12.92
C GLY A 24 -12.00 0.41 -11.81
N ARG A 25 -11.66 0.90 -10.61
CA ARG A 25 -11.36 0.05 -9.46
C ARG A 25 -12.33 0.26 -8.31
N LEU A 26 -13.45 0.92 -8.56
CA LEU A 26 -14.38 1.31 -7.50
C LEU A 26 -14.91 0.13 -6.69
N GLU A 27 -15.34 -0.94 -7.36
CA GLU A 27 -15.86 -2.13 -6.67
C GLU A 27 -14.79 -2.78 -5.80
N GLU A 28 -13.56 -2.83 -6.28
CA GLU A 28 -12.44 -3.37 -5.52
C GLU A 28 -12.16 -2.53 -4.28
N ILE A 29 -12.17 -1.19 -4.43
CA ILE A 29 -11.98 -0.29 -3.30
C ILE A 29 -13.09 -0.47 -2.25
N GLN A 30 -14.34 -0.56 -2.71
CA GLN A 30 -15.48 -0.80 -1.81
C GLN A 30 -15.31 -2.09 -1.02
N ALA A 31 -14.86 -3.16 -1.68
CA ALA A 31 -14.62 -4.43 -1.03
C ALA A 31 -13.48 -4.34 -0.01
N LEU A 32 -12.39 -3.68 -0.35
CA LEU A 32 -11.26 -3.49 0.55
C LEU A 32 -11.67 -2.75 1.82
N VAL A 33 -12.49 -1.71 1.68
CA VAL A 33 -12.97 -0.94 2.82
C VAL A 33 -13.91 -1.78 3.69
N ARG A 34 -14.85 -2.48 3.07
CA ARG A 34 -15.77 -3.37 3.78
C ARG A 34 -15.04 -4.46 4.56
N ASP A 35 -13.96 -4.99 3.98
CA ASP A 35 -13.20 -6.09 4.57
C ASP A 35 -12.09 -5.61 5.52
N HIS A 36 -12.07 -4.32 5.85
CA HIS A 36 -11.07 -3.71 6.73
C HIS A 36 -9.64 -3.91 6.23
N ALA A 37 -9.47 -3.90 4.92
CA ALA A 37 -8.17 -4.11 4.25
C ALA A 37 -7.62 -2.83 3.62
N CYS A 38 -8.10 -1.66 4.03
CA CYS A 38 -7.66 -0.38 3.47
C CYS A 38 -7.32 0.60 4.58
N LEU A 39 -6.12 1.19 4.50
CA LEU A 39 -5.68 2.27 5.36
C LEU A 39 -5.67 3.56 4.55
N VAL A 40 -5.98 4.68 5.18
CA VAL A 40 -5.88 6.00 4.55
C VAL A 40 -4.96 6.89 5.35
N ALA A 41 -4.33 7.83 4.64
CA ALA A 41 -3.62 8.95 5.22
C ALA A 41 -4.46 10.19 4.96
N ALA A 42 -4.79 10.92 6.02
CA ALA A 42 -5.60 12.13 5.93
C ALA A 42 -4.83 13.32 6.48
N GLU A 43 -4.91 14.46 5.78
CA GLU A 43 -4.29 15.70 6.20
C GLU A 43 -5.40 16.73 6.32
N ARG A 44 -5.67 17.21 7.53
CA ARG A 44 -6.76 18.16 7.81
C ARG A 44 -8.10 17.70 7.22
N GLY A 45 -8.39 16.40 7.35
CA GLY A 45 -9.63 15.82 6.85
C GLY A 45 -9.63 15.45 5.38
N GLU A 46 -8.60 15.82 4.63
CA GLU A 46 -8.47 15.46 3.22
C GLU A 46 -7.71 14.13 3.09
N ILE A 47 -8.25 13.18 2.34
CA ILE A 47 -7.55 11.93 2.05
C ILE A 47 -6.43 12.22 1.05
N VAL A 48 -5.19 11.95 1.44
CA VAL A 48 -4.02 12.27 0.62
C VAL A 48 -3.27 11.02 0.15
N GLY A 49 -3.65 9.85 0.64
CA GLY A 49 -3.06 8.59 0.22
C GLY A 49 -3.85 7.41 0.77
N PHE A 50 -3.64 6.23 0.19
CA PHE A 50 -4.25 5.01 0.70
C PHE A 50 -3.37 3.80 0.43
N LEU A 51 -3.63 2.73 1.17
CA LEU A 51 -2.88 1.48 1.07
C LEU A 51 -3.84 0.32 1.29
N ALA A 52 -3.75 -0.70 0.44
CA ALA A 52 -4.48 -1.94 0.62
C ALA A 52 -3.57 -2.97 1.28
N LEU A 53 -3.95 -3.39 2.49
CA LEU A 53 -3.25 -4.44 3.23
C LEU A 53 -4.19 -5.64 3.32
N LYS A 54 -3.89 -6.69 2.57
CA LYS A 54 -4.74 -7.88 2.47
C LYS A 54 -4.24 -8.98 3.40
N PRO A 55 -4.98 -9.27 4.50
CA PRO A 55 -4.54 -10.28 5.47
C PRO A 55 -4.47 -11.68 4.83
N GLY A 56 -3.34 -12.36 5.02
CA GLY A 56 -3.17 -13.74 4.59
C GLY A 56 -3.23 -13.97 3.08
N HIS A 57 -3.15 -12.91 2.28
CA HIS A 57 -3.37 -12.98 0.83
C HIS A 57 -2.20 -13.60 0.06
N PHE A 58 -0.98 -13.48 0.54
CA PHE A 58 0.21 -13.93 -0.18
C PHE A 58 0.84 -15.12 0.57
N TYR A 59 0.51 -16.33 0.11
CA TYR A 59 1.00 -17.56 0.77
C TYR A 59 0.75 -17.54 2.28
N LYS A 60 -0.47 -17.11 2.66
CA LYS A 60 -0.91 -16.98 4.06
C LYS A 60 -0.22 -15.87 4.83
N ARG A 61 0.51 -14.98 4.16
CA ARG A 61 1.11 -13.78 4.76
C ARG A 61 0.36 -12.56 4.28
N ASP A 62 0.39 -11.50 5.08
CA ASP A 62 -0.19 -10.22 4.69
C ASP A 62 0.53 -9.67 3.47
N PHE A 63 -0.22 -9.04 2.58
CA PHE A 63 0.31 -8.49 1.35
C PHE A 63 -0.21 -7.06 1.12
N ILE A 64 0.72 -6.14 0.85
CA ILE A 64 0.37 -4.79 0.45
C ILE A 64 0.16 -4.79 -1.06
N ASP A 65 -1.11 -4.70 -1.47
CA ASP A 65 -1.52 -4.83 -2.87
C ASP A 65 -1.50 -3.49 -3.62
N LEU A 66 -1.83 -2.41 -2.93
CA LEU A 66 -1.91 -1.06 -3.52
C LEU A 66 -1.33 -0.05 -2.53
N THR A 67 -0.60 0.93 -3.06
CA THR A 67 -0.16 2.09 -2.29
C THR A 67 -0.10 3.28 -3.22
N PHE A 68 -0.96 4.27 -3.00
CA PHE A 68 -0.99 5.47 -3.83
C PHE A 68 -1.05 6.71 -2.97
N VAL A 69 -0.34 7.75 -3.41
CA VAL A 69 -0.31 9.07 -2.78
C VAL A 69 -0.76 10.09 -3.81
N ALA A 70 -1.64 11.01 -3.40
CA ALA A 70 -2.09 12.09 -4.28
C ALA A 70 -0.88 12.85 -4.83
N PRO A 71 -0.88 13.21 -6.14
CA PRO A 71 0.31 13.80 -6.78
C PRO A 71 0.90 15.00 -6.03
N ARG A 72 0.07 15.92 -5.55
CA ARG A 72 0.57 17.11 -4.84
C ARG A 72 1.13 16.82 -3.46
N TRP A 73 0.91 15.59 -2.96
CA TRP A 73 1.38 15.17 -1.63
C TRP A 73 2.57 14.21 -1.71
N ARG A 74 3.08 13.95 -2.90
CA ARG A 74 4.25 13.10 -3.08
C ARG A 74 5.50 13.77 -2.53
N ARG A 75 6.49 12.95 -2.16
CA ARG A 75 7.78 13.38 -1.59
C ARG A 75 7.64 14.12 -0.26
N GLN A 76 6.54 13.91 0.45
CA GLN A 76 6.29 14.52 1.77
C GLN A 76 6.16 13.47 2.87
N GLY A 77 6.56 12.23 2.60
CA GLY A 77 6.56 11.17 3.60
C GLY A 77 5.24 10.43 3.78
N VAL A 78 4.22 10.71 2.97
CA VAL A 78 2.91 10.04 3.08
C VAL A 78 3.03 8.54 2.79
N GLY A 79 3.71 8.18 1.70
CA GLY A 79 3.92 6.76 1.35
C GLY A 79 4.66 6.01 2.44
N ARG A 80 5.70 6.63 3.01
CA ARG A 80 6.47 6.06 4.11
C ARG A 80 5.60 5.84 5.35
N ALA A 81 4.76 6.81 5.68
CA ALA A 81 3.85 6.71 6.81
C ALA A 81 2.83 5.58 6.62
N LEU A 82 2.30 5.44 5.39
CA LEU A 82 1.38 4.36 5.06
C LEU A 82 2.05 2.99 5.20
N MET A 83 3.28 2.83 4.69
CA MET A 83 4.01 1.57 4.79
C MET A 83 4.29 1.20 6.25
N ARG A 84 4.65 2.17 7.08
CA ARG A 84 4.86 1.95 8.51
C ARG A 84 3.55 1.57 9.21
N ALA A 85 2.45 2.22 8.84
CA ALA A 85 1.14 1.89 9.39
C ALA A 85 0.71 0.47 9.01
N ALA A 86 1.05 0.02 7.80
CA ALA A 86 0.76 -1.35 7.38
C ALA A 86 1.44 -2.36 8.32
N LEU A 87 2.71 -2.11 8.67
CA LEU A 87 3.42 -3.00 9.60
C LEU A 87 2.76 -3.01 10.98
N ARG A 88 2.30 -1.85 11.47
CA ARG A 88 1.61 -1.78 12.77
C ARG A 88 0.26 -2.48 12.77
N ASN A 89 -0.38 -2.61 11.61
CA ASN A 89 -1.71 -3.21 11.46
C ASN A 89 -1.66 -4.62 10.89
N ALA A 90 -0.48 -5.19 10.74
CA ALA A 90 -0.33 -6.52 10.16
C ALA A 90 -0.93 -7.60 11.07
N SER A 91 -1.53 -8.61 10.45
CA SER A 91 -2.11 -9.76 11.13
C SER A 91 -1.17 -10.96 11.16
N THR A 92 -0.07 -10.93 10.38
CA THR A 92 0.94 -11.99 10.35
C THR A 92 2.30 -11.42 10.72
N SER A 93 3.26 -12.29 11.05
CA SER A 93 4.59 -11.88 11.51
C SER A 93 5.47 -11.33 10.39
N ARG A 94 5.02 -11.41 9.15
CA ARG A 94 5.78 -10.95 7.99
C ARG A 94 4.81 -10.39 6.96
N VAL A 95 5.16 -9.26 6.36
CA VAL A 95 4.37 -8.60 5.33
C VAL A 95 5.16 -8.58 4.03
N PHE A 96 4.50 -8.92 2.92
CA PHE A 96 5.09 -8.85 1.59
C PHE A 96 4.51 -7.67 0.81
N VAL A 97 5.28 -7.17 -0.13
CA VAL A 97 4.87 -6.12 -1.06
C VAL A 97 5.60 -6.35 -2.36
N SER A 98 5.02 -5.90 -3.46
CA SER A 98 5.72 -5.94 -4.74
C SER A 98 5.56 -4.62 -5.48
N THR A 99 6.50 -4.35 -6.39
CA THR A 99 6.48 -3.18 -7.25
C THR A 99 7.25 -3.46 -8.52
N ASN A 100 6.87 -2.80 -9.61
CA ASN A 100 7.54 -2.97 -10.90
C ASN A 100 8.98 -2.47 -10.85
N ASP A 101 9.84 -3.08 -11.65
CA ASP A 101 11.23 -2.67 -11.81
C ASP A 101 11.37 -1.18 -12.12
N SER A 102 10.46 -0.66 -12.94
CA SER A 102 10.46 0.74 -13.35
C SER A 102 10.06 1.72 -12.23
N ASN A 103 9.44 1.25 -11.15
CA ASN A 103 8.99 2.13 -10.09
C ASN A 103 10.13 2.41 -9.10
N MET A 104 11.07 3.26 -9.52
CA MET A 104 12.24 3.59 -8.71
C MET A 104 11.91 4.25 -7.39
N PRO A 105 10.97 5.21 -7.32
CA PRO A 105 10.63 5.82 -6.03
C PRO A 105 10.17 4.80 -4.99
N MET A 106 9.34 3.84 -5.39
CA MET A 106 8.86 2.81 -4.46
C MET A 106 9.97 1.86 -4.06
N ARG A 107 10.81 1.45 -5.00
CA ARG A 107 11.95 0.58 -4.71
C ARG A 107 12.92 1.23 -3.71
N GLU A 108 13.19 2.52 -3.89
CA GLU A 108 14.03 3.29 -2.97
C GLU A 108 13.40 3.41 -1.58
N LEU A 109 12.08 3.65 -1.53
CA LEU A 109 11.35 3.74 -0.27
C LEU A 109 11.47 2.42 0.49
N LEU A 110 11.21 1.30 -0.17
CA LEU A 110 11.29 -0.02 0.45
C LEU A 110 12.69 -0.29 1.00
N ARG A 111 13.72 0.00 0.20
CA ARG A 111 15.10 -0.19 0.63
C ARG A 111 15.43 0.67 1.85
N SER A 112 15.05 1.94 1.82
CA SER A 112 15.35 2.88 2.91
C SER A 112 14.63 2.52 4.20
N GLU A 113 13.50 1.82 4.11
CA GLU A 113 12.71 1.40 5.28
C GLU A 113 13.05 -0.02 5.76
N GLY A 114 14.09 -0.62 5.20
CA GLY A 114 14.59 -1.90 5.68
C GLY A 114 13.86 -3.13 5.14
N TRP A 115 13.10 -2.98 4.05
CA TRP A 115 12.47 -4.12 3.40
C TRP A 115 13.53 -4.94 2.67
N ALA A 116 13.49 -6.25 2.83
CA ALA A 116 14.44 -7.17 2.23
C ALA A 116 13.95 -7.64 0.86
N PRO A 117 14.83 -7.68 -0.17
CA PRO A 117 14.45 -8.28 -1.45
C PRO A 117 14.15 -9.77 -1.27
N SER A 118 13.09 -10.24 -1.89
CA SER A 118 12.67 -11.64 -1.84
C SER A 118 12.83 -12.33 -3.18
N GLY A 119 12.55 -11.65 -4.27
CA GLY A 119 12.64 -12.25 -5.60
C GLY A 119 12.06 -11.34 -6.66
N VAL A 120 12.08 -11.85 -7.89
CA VAL A 120 11.59 -11.11 -9.05
C VAL A 120 10.64 -12.04 -9.83
N LEU A 121 9.46 -11.52 -10.17
CA LEU A 121 8.47 -12.25 -10.96
C LEU A 121 8.41 -11.67 -12.37
N SER A 122 8.63 -12.51 -13.36
CA SER A 122 8.50 -12.15 -14.78
C SER A 122 7.15 -12.59 -15.30
N GLY A 123 6.67 -11.95 -16.36
CA GLY A 123 5.47 -12.38 -17.06
C GLY A 123 4.17 -11.73 -16.61
N LEU A 124 4.20 -10.89 -15.56
CA LEU A 124 3.01 -10.15 -15.15
C LEU A 124 2.83 -8.92 -16.02
N ASP A 125 3.88 -8.11 -16.17
CA ASP A 125 3.92 -6.99 -17.10
C ASP A 125 5.10 -7.20 -18.03
N GLU A 126 4.87 -7.11 -19.32
CA GLU A 126 5.91 -7.39 -20.30
C GLU A 126 7.03 -6.34 -20.22
N GLY A 127 8.27 -6.84 -20.04
CA GLY A 127 9.44 -5.97 -19.98
C GLY A 127 9.59 -5.18 -18.68
N ASP A 128 8.70 -5.40 -17.70
CA ASP A 128 8.76 -4.67 -16.44
C ASP A 128 8.45 -5.64 -15.28
N PRO A 129 9.45 -6.43 -14.88
CA PRO A 129 9.22 -7.47 -13.87
C PRO A 129 8.85 -6.90 -12.51
N GLU A 130 8.17 -7.71 -11.74
CA GLU A 130 7.71 -7.37 -10.40
C GLU A 130 8.78 -7.76 -9.37
N HIS A 131 9.26 -6.79 -8.60
CA HIS A 131 10.18 -7.03 -7.49
C HIS A 131 9.39 -7.25 -6.21
N VAL A 132 9.64 -8.36 -5.53
CA VAL A 132 8.97 -8.72 -4.28
C VAL A 132 9.89 -8.44 -3.11
N PHE A 133 9.34 -7.84 -2.07
CA PHE A 133 10.07 -7.51 -0.83
C PHE A 133 9.27 -8.01 0.37
N PHE A 134 9.93 -8.18 1.50
CA PHE A 134 9.25 -8.49 2.74
C PHE A 134 9.86 -7.73 3.91
N HIS A 135 9.08 -7.60 4.97
CA HIS A 135 9.53 -7.00 6.23
C HIS A 135 8.94 -7.79 7.38
N ASP A 136 9.75 -8.11 8.37
CA ASP A 136 9.26 -8.76 9.58
C ASP A 136 8.57 -7.72 10.45
N VAL A 137 7.49 -8.13 11.10
CA VAL A 137 6.75 -7.29 12.02
C VAL A 137 7.40 -7.40 13.39
N SER A 138 7.70 -6.26 14.00
CA SER A 138 8.32 -6.23 15.32
C SER A 138 7.41 -6.90 16.34
N ALA A 139 8.00 -7.80 17.15
CA ALA A 139 7.30 -8.41 18.26
C ALA A 139 7.24 -7.40 19.41
N GLY A 140 6.06 -7.05 19.82
CA GLY A 140 5.87 -6.20 20.98
C GLY A 140 5.20 -4.91 20.76
#